data_2bd85d750e6f83a6e36be1cb433d7e35
#
_entry.id   2bd85d750e6f83a6e36be1cb433d7e35
#
_cell.length_a   1.000
_cell.length_b   1.000
_cell.length_c   1.000
_cell.angle_alpha   90.00
_cell.angle_beta   90.00
_cell.angle_gamma   90.00
#
_symmetry.space_group_name_H-M   'P 1'
#
loop_
_entity.id
_entity.type
_entity.pdbx_description
1 polymer ?
#
loop_
_entity_poly.entity_id
_entity_poly.type
_entity_poly.pdbx_seq_one_letter_code
_entity_poly.pdbx_strand_id
1 'polypeptide(L)'
;MKLAARIVLAIALVGLFLSQIVTAQLPVVSTSFATPVLKDVAVEPLPLELYCPGAFAEVGGESGIELGQIDRIGEASIYQFLGTGELIVDSGLTTTTGARLVAVGDNQSTGLLSVIQSQGVSRDRALGLMASACSQPAFSGWFISGAAALGQETVLLLSNPSESETLVSLEFLVPGGKITKQVSLAAGQTEALPVSSVIFQEPVFALWFETSGVPISVAMQQRATAGLSTRGVDLQLPSPAPAVDNLITGLSVRSEGFEKPVLRLFNFGDAATEAVITAVASNNVLVLR
;
A
#
# COMPACT_ATOMS: atom_id res chain seq x y z
N MET A 1 15.10 -28.39 -81.61
CA MET A 1 15.04 -27.75 -80.28
C MET A 1 13.58 -27.59 -79.72
N LYS A 2 12.55 -27.34 -80.51
CA LYS A 2 11.16 -27.12 -80.00
C LYS A 2 10.49 -28.37 -79.42
N LEU A 3 10.81 -29.58 -79.92
CA LEU A 3 10.22 -30.84 -79.44
C LEU A 3 10.77 -31.26 -78.05
N ALA A 4 12.07 -31.16 -77.85
CA ALA A 4 12.73 -31.50 -76.61
C ALA A 4 12.26 -30.59 -75.43
N ALA A 5 12.09 -29.30 -75.69
CA ALA A 5 11.60 -28.35 -74.68
C ALA A 5 10.13 -28.64 -74.26
N ARG A 6 9.29 -29.11 -75.20
CA ARG A 6 7.93 -29.51 -74.89
C ARG A 6 7.85 -30.81 -74.08
N ILE A 7 8.74 -31.75 -74.30
CA ILE A 7 8.80 -33.00 -73.54
C ILE A 7 9.29 -32.70 -72.08
N VAL A 8 10.28 -31.85 -71.91
CA VAL A 8 10.79 -31.46 -70.59
C VAL A 8 9.69 -30.72 -69.79
N LEU A 9 8.94 -29.82 -70.48
CA LEU A 9 7.84 -29.10 -69.79
C LEU A 9 6.73 -30.05 -69.39
N ALA A 10 6.37 -31.04 -70.23
CA ALA A 10 5.35 -32.02 -69.89
C ALA A 10 5.75 -32.91 -68.71
N ILE A 11 7.02 -33.35 -68.66
CA ILE A 11 7.56 -34.14 -67.53
C ILE A 11 7.55 -33.31 -66.25
N ALA A 12 7.91 -32.02 -66.31
CA ALA A 12 7.87 -31.13 -65.15
C ALA A 12 6.48 -30.94 -64.61
N LEU A 13 5.48 -30.75 -65.47
CA LEU A 13 4.08 -30.63 -65.10
C LEU A 13 3.52 -31.92 -64.46
N VAL A 14 3.84 -33.09 -65.02
CA VAL A 14 3.44 -34.37 -64.44
C VAL A 14 4.10 -34.61 -63.09
N GLY A 15 5.37 -34.23 -62.92
CA GLY A 15 6.07 -34.31 -61.65
C GLY A 15 5.46 -33.41 -60.57
N LEU A 16 5.01 -32.21 -60.98
CA LEU A 16 4.35 -31.27 -60.04
C LEU A 16 2.96 -31.79 -59.65
N PHE A 17 2.21 -32.39 -60.55
CA PHE A 17 0.91 -33.02 -60.26
C PHE A 17 1.05 -34.24 -59.34
N LEU A 18 2.05 -35.09 -59.58
CA LEU A 18 2.31 -36.25 -58.71
C LEU A 18 2.76 -35.85 -57.31
N SER A 19 3.51 -34.77 -57.19
CA SER A 19 3.92 -34.25 -55.84
C SER A 19 2.72 -33.78 -55.02
N GLN A 20 1.71 -33.18 -55.66
CA GLN A 20 0.51 -32.77 -54.96
C GLN A 20 -0.38 -33.95 -54.50
N ILE A 21 -0.41 -35.04 -55.28
CA ILE A 21 -1.16 -36.24 -54.88
C ILE A 21 -0.48 -36.93 -53.67
N VAL A 22 0.85 -36.97 -53.68
CA VAL A 22 1.61 -37.58 -52.58
C VAL A 22 1.45 -36.75 -51.27
N THR A 23 1.49 -35.44 -51.36
CA THR A 23 1.29 -34.57 -50.18
C THR A 23 -0.16 -34.64 -49.65
N ALA A 24 -1.16 -34.87 -50.49
CA ALA A 24 -2.54 -35.03 -50.08
C ALA A 24 -2.81 -36.37 -49.33
N GLN A 25 -1.92 -37.35 -49.48
CA GLN A 25 -2.04 -38.66 -48.83
C GLN A 25 -1.20 -38.79 -47.56
N LEU A 26 -0.43 -37.77 -47.19
CA LEU A 26 0.24 -37.78 -45.91
C LEU A 26 -0.79 -37.76 -44.77
N PRO A 27 -0.72 -38.69 -43.82
CA PRO A 27 -1.62 -38.65 -42.70
C PRO A 27 -1.45 -37.31 -41.99
N VAL A 28 -2.52 -36.53 -41.91
CA VAL A 28 -2.59 -35.34 -41.03
C VAL A 28 -2.39 -35.87 -39.63
N VAL A 29 -1.20 -35.67 -39.08
CA VAL A 29 -0.98 -35.89 -37.66
C VAL A 29 -1.85 -34.89 -36.92
N SER A 30 -3.06 -35.29 -36.62
CA SER A 30 -3.91 -34.57 -35.69
C SER A 30 -3.20 -34.66 -34.34
N THR A 31 -2.43 -33.62 -34.01
CA THR A 31 -2.04 -33.37 -32.62
C THR A 31 -3.34 -33.09 -31.87
N SER A 32 -3.97 -34.13 -31.37
CA SER A 32 -4.99 -33.94 -30.33
C SER A 32 -4.23 -33.38 -29.15
N PHE A 33 -4.28 -32.09 -28.99
CA PHE A 33 -3.93 -31.49 -27.69
C PHE A 33 -4.87 -32.17 -26.69
N ALA A 34 -4.31 -32.95 -25.80
CA ALA A 34 -5.09 -33.46 -24.68
C ALA A 34 -5.75 -32.25 -24.02
N THR A 35 -7.06 -32.19 -24.09
CA THR A 35 -7.81 -31.17 -23.35
C THR A 35 -7.28 -31.25 -21.91
N PRO A 36 -6.74 -30.16 -21.36
CA PRO A 36 -6.31 -30.19 -19.99
C PRO A 36 -7.49 -30.64 -19.15
N VAL A 37 -7.31 -31.70 -18.41
CA VAL A 37 -8.31 -32.13 -17.44
C VAL A 37 -8.32 -31.03 -16.39
N LEU A 38 -9.23 -30.07 -16.53
CA LEU A 38 -9.50 -29.10 -15.50
C LEU A 38 -10.11 -29.85 -14.33
N LYS A 39 -9.31 -30.05 -13.30
CA LYS A 39 -9.78 -30.56 -12.02
C LYS A 39 -10.12 -29.34 -11.19
N ASP A 40 -11.38 -29.19 -10.85
CA ASP A 40 -11.80 -28.21 -9.84
C ASP A 40 -11.15 -28.61 -8.51
N VAL A 41 -10.21 -27.82 -8.08
CA VAL A 41 -9.61 -27.93 -6.75
C VAL A 41 -10.31 -26.89 -5.89
N ALA A 42 -11.07 -27.33 -4.90
CA ALA A 42 -11.60 -26.42 -3.89
C ALA A 42 -10.40 -25.84 -3.12
N VAL A 43 -10.15 -24.56 -3.30
CA VAL A 43 -9.15 -23.82 -2.53
C VAL A 43 -9.90 -23.14 -1.39
N GLU A 44 -9.55 -23.47 -0.17
CA GLU A 44 -10.07 -22.75 0.99
C GLU A 44 -9.62 -21.29 0.91
N PRO A 45 -10.53 -20.31 1.05
CA PRO A 45 -10.14 -18.90 1.05
C PRO A 45 -9.21 -18.65 2.24
N LEU A 46 -8.13 -17.91 1.99
CA LEU A 46 -7.26 -17.46 3.07
C LEU A 46 -8.04 -16.51 3.99
N PRO A 47 -7.82 -16.60 5.31
CA PRO A 47 -8.45 -15.69 6.25
C PRO A 47 -8.04 -14.25 5.94
N LEU A 48 -8.98 -13.32 6.03
CA LEU A 48 -8.68 -11.89 5.92
C LEU A 48 -8.06 -11.43 7.25
N GLU A 49 -6.83 -10.99 7.19
CA GLU A 49 -6.13 -10.43 8.34
C GLU A 49 -6.04 -8.92 8.22
N LEU A 50 -6.45 -8.21 9.27
CA LEU A 50 -6.27 -6.77 9.39
C LEU A 50 -5.45 -6.47 10.64
N TYR A 51 -4.61 -5.47 10.55
CA TYR A 51 -3.80 -5.00 11.66
C TYR A 51 -4.06 -3.52 11.93
N CYS A 52 -4.35 -3.20 13.18
CA CYS A 52 -4.55 -1.85 13.68
C CYS A 52 -3.25 -1.36 14.31
N PRO A 53 -2.72 -0.17 13.95
CA PRO A 53 -1.40 0.31 14.42
C PRO A 53 -1.28 0.57 15.92
N GLY A 54 -2.40 0.75 16.62
CA GLY A 54 -2.41 1.00 18.07
C GLY A 54 -2.41 2.48 18.44
N ALA A 55 -2.13 2.75 19.73
CA ALA A 55 -2.23 4.06 20.33
C ALA A 55 -1.14 5.03 19.87
N PHE A 56 -1.37 6.31 20.14
CA PHE A 56 -0.43 7.39 19.88
C PHE A 56 0.95 7.10 20.49
N ALA A 57 1.99 7.26 19.69
CA ALA A 57 3.39 7.13 20.11
C ALA A 57 3.97 8.52 20.39
N GLU A 58 4.34 8.77 21.63
CA GLU A 58 4.97 10.01 22.07
C GLU A 58 6.48 9.84 22.11
N VAL A 59 7.18 10.73 21.41
CA VAL A 59 8.65 10.77 21.43
C VAL A 59 9.11 11.60 22.61
N GLY A 60 10.04 11.06 23.40
CA GLY A 60 10.48 11.63 24.67
C GLY A 60 10.95 13.08 24.65
N GLY A 61 10.80 13.72 25.80
CA GLY A 61 11.00 15.14 26.06
C GLY A 61 9.78 15.84 26.61
N GLU A 62 8.63 15.15 26.73
CA GLU A 62 7.46 15.60 27.48
C GLU A 62 7.41 14.92 28.85
N SER A 63 6.54 15.41 29.75
CA SER A 63 6.53 14.99 31.15
C SER A 63 6.42 13.46 31.32
N GLY A 64 7.42 12.87 31.91
CA GLY A 64 7.48 11.45 32.25
C GLY A 64 8.15 10.52 31.23
N ILE A 65 8.57 11.03 30.07
CA ILE A 65 9.27 10.24 29.06
C ILE A 65 10.70 10.77 28.91
N GLU A 66 11.70 9.89 29.04
CA GLU A 66 13.10 10.27 28.86
C GLU A 66 13.42 10.62 27.41
N LEU A 67 14.38 11.53 27.22
CA LEU A 67 14.86 11.88 25.88
C LEU A 67 15.32 10.65 25.10
N GLY A 68 14.75 10.46 23.90
CA GLY A 68 15.08 9.33 23.02
C GLY A 68 14.23 8.08 23.25
N GLN A 69 13.40 8.04 24.28
CA GLN A 69 12.40 7.00 24.46
C GLN A 69 11.10 7.32 23.70
N ILE A 70 10.36 6.30 23.39
CA ILE A 70 9.04 6.40 22.78
C ILE A 70 8.08 5.55 23.59
N ASP A 71 7.02 6.19 24.06
CA ASP A 71 5.97 5.50 24.80
C ASP A 71 4.64 5.54 24.03
N ARG A 72 3.86 4.46 24.13
CA ARG A 72 2.48 4.43 23.65
C ARG A 72 1.57 5.04 24.73
N ILE A 73 0.81 6.04 24.36
CA ILE A 73 -0.01 6.82 25.27
C ILE A 73 -1.47 6.45 25.17
N GLY A 74 -2.02 5.89 26.24
CA GLY A 74 -3.43 5.47 26.30
C GLY A 74 -3.73 4.27 25.41
N GLU A 75 -4.99 4.21 24.93
CA GLU A 75 -5.49 3.10 24.13
C GLU A 75 -6.29 3.64 22.92
N ALA A 76 -6.15 2.98 21.79
CA ALA A 76 -6.99 3.22 20.62
C ALA A 76 -8.22 2.30 20.68
N SER A 77 -9.40 2.86 20.45
CA SER A 77 -10.66 2.11 20.31
C SER A 77 -10.74 1.49 18.93
N ILE A 78 -11.23 0.26 18.86
CA ILE A 78 -11.35 -0.51 17.61
C ILE A 78 -12.85 -0.73 17.33
N TYR A 79 -13.26 -0.46 16.09
CA TYR A 79 -14.62 -0.64 15.60
C TYR A 79 -14.60 -1.62 14.44
N GLN A 80 -15.39 -2.68 14.55
CA GLN A 80 -15.47 -3.74 13.53
C GLN A 80 -16.79 -3.65 12.77
N PHE A 81 -16.71 -3.88 11.46
CA PHE A 81 -17.85 -3.95 10.55
C PHE A 81 -17.81 -5.31 9.86
N LEU A 82 -18.81 -6.14 10.07
CA LEU A 82 -18.93 -7.42 9.40
C LEU A 82 -19.86 -7.30 8.18
N GLY A 83 -19.65 -8.19 7.20
CA GLY A 83 -20.23 -8.10 5.86
C GLY A 83 -21.75 -8.25 5.73
N THR A 84 -22.48 -8.37 6.84
CA THR A 84 -23.95 -8.36 6.87
C THR A 84 -24.55 -6.95 6.80
N GLY A 85 -23.72 -5.90 6.74
CA GLY A 85 -24.14 -4.51 6.75
C GLY A 85 -24.53 -3.99 8.14
N GLU A 86 -24.48 -4.82 9.16
CA GLU A 86 -24.71 -4.42 10.52
C GLU A 86 -23.41 -3.96 11.18
N LEU A 87 -23.42 -2.77 11.74
CA LEU A 87 -22.32 -2.24 12.53
C LEU A 87 -22.26 -3.01 13.85
N ILE A 88 -21.38 -3.96 13.97
CA ILE A 88 -21.03 -4.53 15.27
C ILE A 88 -20.04 -3.57 15.91
N VAL A 89 -20.55 -2.60 16.64
CA VAL A 89 -19.72 -1.80 17.56
C VAL A 89 -19.44 -2.71 18.75
N ASP A 90 -18.34 -3.45 18.69
CA ASP A 90 -17.78 -4.03 19.90
C ASP A 90 -17.15 -2.87 20.67
N SER A 91 -17.95 -2.26 21.54
CA SER A 91 -17.63 -1.04 22.29
C SER A 91 -16.57 -1.24 23.37
N GLY A 92 -15.85 -2.35 23.38
CA GLY A 92 -14.89 -2.73 24.39
C GLY A 92 -13.50 -3.12 23.86
N LEU A 93 -13.33 -3.22 22.55
CA LEU A 93 -12.02 -3.60 22.01
C LEU A 93 -11.10 -2.39 21.93
N THR A 94 -10.01 -2.44 22.68
CA THR A 94 -8.98 -1.39 22.69
C THR A 94 -7.60 -2.01 22.46
N THR A 95 -6.64 -1.20 22.04
CA THR A 95 -5.26 -1.63 21.88
C THR A 95 -4.28 -0.50 22.17
N THR A 96 -3.17 -0.83 22.81
CA THR A 96 -2.06 0.08 23.03
C THR A 96 -0.98 -0.10 21.97
N THR A 97 -0.51 -1.32 21.75
CA THR A 97 0.63 -1.60 20.85
C THR A 97 0.25 -2.01 19.44
N GLY A 98 -1.02 -2.24 19.21
CA GLY A 98 -1.60 -2.71 17.96
C GLY A 98 -2.42 -3.98 18.16
N ALA A 99 -3.30 -4.28 17.21
CA ALA A 99 -4.17 -5.45 17.27
C ALA A 99 -4.25 -6.14 15.90
N ARG A 100 -4.14 -7.46 15.92
CA ARG A 100 -4.40 -8.32 14.76
C ARG A 100 -5.83 -8.83 14.85
N LEU A 101 -6.60 -8.64 13.79
CA LEU A 101 -7.96 -9.12 13.65
C LEU A 101 -8.03 -10.06 12.45
N VAL A 102 -8.69 -11.20 12.65
CA VAL A 102 -8.79 -12.24 11.64
C VAL A 102 -10.25 -12.57 11.39
N ALA A 103 -10.69 -12.45 10.14
CA ALA A 103 -11.98 -12.98 9.71
C ALA A 103 -11.78 -14.29 8.95
N VAL A 104 -12.34 -15.35 9.48
CA VAL A 104 -12.37 -16.64 8.80
C VAL A 104 -13.71 -16.73 8.07
N GLY A 105 -13.67 -16.84 6.73
CA GLY A 105 -14.86 -17.14 5.94
C GLY A 105 -15.33 -18.55 6.22
N ASP A 106 -16.64 -18.76 6.25
CA ASP A 106 -17.19 -20.10 6.10
C ASP A 106 -17.19 -20.50 4.61
N ASN A 107 -17.40 -21.76 4.30
CA ASN A 107 -17.35 -22.32 2.95
C ASN A 107 -18.32 -21.66 1.93
N GLN A 108 -19.09 -20.66 2.32
CA GLN A 108 -20.12 -20.00 1.50
C GLN A 108 -20.02 -18.47 1.48
N SER A 109 -19.27 -17.85 2.38
CA SER A 109 -19.07 -16.40 2.41
C SER A 109 -17.61 -16.06 2.66
N THR A 110 -17.01 -15.28 1.77
CA THR A 110 -15.78 -14.56 2.10
C THR A 110 -16.13 -13.61 3.24
N GLY A 111 -15.56 -13.84 4.43
CA GLY A 111 -15.78 -12.98 5.57
C GLY A 111 -15.35 -11.55 5.22
N LEU A 112 -16.31 -10.67 4.95
CA LEU A 112 -16.05 -9.25 4.77
C LEU A 112 -15.86 -8.63 6.15
N LEU A 113 -14.65 -8.19 6.42
CA LEU A 113 -14.29 -7.48 7.63
C LEU A 113 -13.70 -6.12 7.25
N SER A 114 -14.24 -5.06 7.79
CA SER A 114 -13.62 -3.74 7.80
C SER A 114 -13.45 -3.30 9.24
N VAL A 115 -12.29 -2.74 9.55
CA VAL A 115 -11.96 -2.32 10.91
C VAL A 115 -11.39 -0.92 10.87
N ILE A 116 -11.80 -0.10 11.81
CA ILE A 116 -11.31 1.25 12.03
C ILE A 116 -10.80 1.34 13.46
N GLN A 117 -9.66 2.00 13.65
CA GLN A 117 -9.23 2.44 14.97
C GLN A 117 -9.39 3.95 15.10
N SER A 118 -9.64 4.43 16.32
CA SER A 118 -9.61 5.84 16.65
C SER A 118 -9.13 6.10 18.07
N GLN A 119 -8.51 7.27 18.28
CA GLN A 119 -8.07 7.74 19.59
C GLN A 119 -8.13 9.25 19.67
N GLY A 120 -8.78 9.78 20.70
CA GLY A 120 -8.63 11.18 21.09
C GLY A 120 -7.27 11.38 21.79
N VAL A 121 -6.44 12.25 21.25
CA VAL A 121 -5.12 12.59 21.82
C VAL A 121 -5.21 13.97 22.45
N SER A 122 -4.80 14.09 23.74
CA SER A 122 -4.74 15.35 24.47
C SER A 122 -3.48 15.37 25.30
N ARG A 123 -2.43 15.94 24.73
CA ARG A 123 -1.09 16.12 25.32
C ARG A 123 -0.61 17.53 25.08
N ASP A 124 0.45 17.95 25.75
CA ASP A 124 0.98 19.32 25.68
C ASP A 124 1.34 19.74 24.25
N ARG A 125 1.84 18.80 23.44
CA ARG A 125 2.23 19.06 22.05
C ARG A 125 1.43 18.27 21.02
N ALA A 126 0.41 17.53 21.44
CA ALA A 126 -0.41 16.70 20.56
C ALA A 126 -1.86 16.81 20.96
N LEU A 127 -2.71 17.36 20.08
CA LEU A 127 -4.13 17.52 20.33
C LEU A 127 -4.90 17.19 19.06
N GLY A 128 -5.87 16.29 19.15
CA GLY A 128 -6.74 15.97 18.04
C GLY A 128 -7.31 14.56 18.07
N LEU A 129 -7.96 14.19 17.00
CA LEU A 129 -8.45 12.84 16.76
C LEU A 129 -7.50 12.15 15.78
N MET A 130 -6.93 11.03 16.20
CA MET A 130 -6.16 10.13 15.36
C MET A 130 -7.07 8.96 14.98
N ALA A 131 -7.33 8.77 13.70
CA ALA A 131 -8.18 7.68 13.22
C ALA A 131 -7.68 7.15 11.88
N SER A 132 -7.74 5.84 11.70
CA SER A 132 -7.42 5.18 10.43
C SER A 132 -8.17 3.87 10.27
N ALA A 133 -8.31 3.38 9.05
CA ALA A 133 -8.65 1.98 8.82
C ALA A 133 -7.52 1.08 9.34
N CYS A 134 -7.84 -0.15 9.72
CA CYS A 134 -6.84 -1.19 9.91
C CYS A 134 -6.57 -1.85 8.55
N SER A 135 -5.33 -2.17 8.24
CA SER A 135 -4.92 -2.64 6.92
C SER A 135 -4.34 -4.05 6.95
N GLN A 136 -4.34 -4.70 5.79
CA GLN A 136 -3.61 -5.95 5.64
C GLN A 136 -2.11 -5.70 5.75
N PRO A 137 -1.35 -6.59 6.41
CA PRO A 137 0.10 -6.58 6.33
C PRO A 137 0.57 -6.70 4.88
N ALA A 138 1.64 -6.00 4.53
CA ALA A 138 2.18 -5.94 3.18
C ALA A 138 3.69 -6.17 3.15
N PHE A 139 4.19 -6.70 2.02
CA PHE A 139 5.63 -6.85 1.80
C PHE A 139 6.32 -5.54 1.44
N SER A 140 5.56 -4.58 0.92
CA SER A 140 6.08 -3.27 0.52
C SER A 140 4.96 -2.24 0.45
N GLY A 141 5.33 -0.96 0.51
CA GLY A 141 4.36 0.13 0.35
C GLY A 141 5.01 1.50 0.35
N TRP A 142 4.20 2.51 0.03
CA TRP A 142 4.62 3.89 -0.09
C TRP A 142 3.90 4.82 0.87
N PHE A 143 4.64 5.82 1.37
CA PHE A 143 4.10 7.01 1.99
C PHE A 143 4.65 8.24 1.26
N ILE A 144 3.78 9.17 0.89
CA ILE A 144 4.17 10.37 0.11
C ILE A 144 3.97 11.68 0.86
N SER A 145 3.62 11.61 2.14
CA SER A 145 3.20 12.77 2.94
C SER A 145 4.05 13.04 4.17
N GLY A 146 5.21 12.39 4.32
CA GLY A 146 6.06 12.52 5.49
C GLY A 146 6.69 13.92 5.63
N ALA A 147 6.98 14.31 6.88
CA ALA A 147 7.71 15.52 7.23
C ALA A 147 8.51 15.30 8.53
N ALA A 148 9.76 15.78 8.57
CA ALA A 148 10.66 15.69 9.70
C ALA A 148 11.39 17.02 9.92
N ALA A 149 10.64 18.12 10.02
CA ALA A 149 11.14 19.47 10.20
C ALA A 149 10.70 20.04 11.55
N LEU A 150 11.21 21.23 11.89
CA LEU A 150 10.80 21.92 13.12
C LEU A 150 9.28 22.10 13.17
N GLY A 151 8.65 21.61 14.23
CA GLY A 151 7.20 21.63 14.41
C GLY A 151 6.45 20.53 13.65
N GLN A 152 7.16 19.62 12.97
CA GLN A 152 6.58 18.48 12.27
C GLN A 152 7.35 17.21 12.66
N GLU A 153 6.65 16.29 13.31
CA GLU A 153 7.22 15.02 13.75
C GLU A 153 6.49 13.88 13.07
N THR A 154 7.27 12.95 12.57
CA THR A 154 6.77 11.70 12.01
C THR A 154 7.35 10.52 12.79
N VAL A 155 6.49 9.58 13.18
CA VAL A 155 6.85 8.30 13.78
C VAL A 155 6.30 7.19 12.89
N LEU A 156 7.15 6.25 12.51
CA LEU A 156 6.72 5.03 11.84
C LEU A 156 6.36 3.98 12.90
N LEU A 157 5.18 3.42 12.77
CA LEU A 157 4.69 2.32 13.58
C LEU A 157 4.84 1.05 12.76
N LEU A 158 5.83 0.24 13.10
CA LEU A 158 6.17 -1.00 12.40
C LEU A 158 5.71 -2.18 13.25
N SER A 159 4.97 -3.11 12.67
CA SER A 159 4.46 -4.28 13.40
C SER A 159 4.61 -5.53 12.55
N ASN A 160 5.24 -6.54 13.13
CA ASN A 160 5.36 -7.87 12.54
C ASN A 160 4.31 -8.81 13.18
N PRO A 161 3.14 -9.02 12.58
CA PRO A 161 2.10 -9.87 13.15
C PRO A 161 2.36 -11.37 12.96
N SER A 162 3.46 -11.73 12.30
CA SER A 162 3.79 -13.12 11.98
C SER A 162 4.58 -13.80 13.10
N GLU A 163 4.77 -15.12 12.94
CA GLU A 163 5.57 -15.95 13.87
C GLU A 163 7.05 -16.01 13.47
N SER A 164 7.47 -15.30 12.44
CA SER A 164 8.85 -15.30 11.94
C SER A 164 9.43 -13.90 11.96
N GLU A 165 10.72 -13.79 12.22
CA GLU A 165 11.49 -12.54 12.11
C GLU A 165 11.52 -12.06 10.65
N THR A 166 11.59 -10.75 10.47
CA THR A 166 11.78 -10.12 9.17
C THR A 166 12.70 -8.91 9.23
N LEU A 167 13.41 -8.65 8.14
CA LEU A 167 14.20 -7.44 7.95
C LEU A 167 13.42 -6.47 7.08
N VAL A 168 13.23 -5.26 7.57
CA VAL A 168 12.55 -4.17 6.87
C VAL A 168 13.58 -3.19 6.36
N SER A 169 13.56 -2.92 5.07
CA SER A 169 14.32 -1.84 4.44
C SER A 169 13.41 -0.62 4.29
N LEU A 170 13.82 0.50 4.86
CA LEU A 170 13.15 1.79 4.78
C LEU A 170 13.99 2.72 3.92
N GLU A 171 13.42 3.20 2.82
CA GLU A 171 14.06 4.09 1.88
C GLU A 171 13.37 5.45 1.88
N PHE A 172 14.03 6.43 2.46
CA PHE A 172 13.55 7.81 2.54
C PHE A 172 14.05 8.60 1.33
N LEU A 173 13.13 9.13 0.56
CA LEU A 173 13.38 9.96 -0.59
C LEU A 173 13.16 11.43 -0.19
N VAL A 174 14.25 12.17 -0.10
CA VAL A 174 14.30 13.58 0.28
C VAL A 174 14.80 14.42 -0.89
N PRO A 175 14.60 15.74 -0.91
CA PRO A 175 15.09 16.59 -2.00
C PRO A 175 16.60 16.45 -2.27
N GLY A 176 17.38 16.09 -1.25
CA GLY A 176 18.84 15.88 -1.34
C GLY A 176 19.27 14.48 -1.80
N GLY A 177 18.36 13.56 -2.02
CA GLY A 177 18.68 12.19 -2.44
C GLY A 177 17.92 11.12 -1.67
N LYS A 178 18.56 9.97 -1.48
CA LYS A 178 17.98 8.79 -0.87
C LYS A 178 18.76 8.37 0.38
N ILE A 179 18.06 8.11 1.48
CA ILE A 179 18.63 7.61 2.72
C ILE A 179 17.95 6.28 3.05
N THR A 180 18.74 5.26 3.38
CA THR A 180 18.23 3.91 3.68
C THR A 180 18.50 3.55 5.13
N LYS A 181 17.51 2.97 5.80
CA LYS A 181 17.59 2.40 7.16
C LYS A 181 17.05 0.98 7.13
N GLN A 182 17.74 0.07 7.79
CA GLN A 182 17.24 -1.29 8.02
C GLN A 182 16.80 -1.46 9.48
N VAL A 183 15.71 -2.19 9.67
CA VAL A 183 15.10 -2.51 10.96
C VAL A 183 14.79 -4.00 10.98
N SER A 184 15.27 -4.72 11.99
CA SER A 184 14.90 -6.13 12.23
C SER A 184 13.70 -6.16 13.18
N LEU A 185 12.64 -6.87 12.78
CA LEU A 185 11.45 -7.08 13.61
C LEU A 185 11.31 -8.55 13.94
N ALA A 186 11.45 -8.91 15.21
CA ALA A 186 11.18 -10.26 15.68
C ALA A 186 9.68 -10.62 15.48
N ALA A 187 9.37 -11.90 15.62
CA ALA A 187 7.99 -12.39 15.59
C ALA A 187 7.12 -11.68 16.63
N GLY A 188 5.97 -11.17 16.23
CA GLY A 188 5.04 -10.43 17.09
C GLY A 188 5.53 -9.07 17.58
N GLN A 189 6.71 -8.60 17.15
CA GLN A 189 7.27 -7.33 17.59
C GLN A 189 6.56 -6.14 16.96
N THR A 190 6.35 -5.11 17.78
CA THR A 190 5.95 -3.77 17.33
C THR A 190 7.03 -2.78 17.73
N GLU A 191 7.44 -1.94 16.77
CA GLU A 191 8.44 -0.89 16.96
C GLU A 191 7.88 0.46 16.52
N ALA A 192 8.21 1.50 17.28
CA ALA A 192 7.95 2.88 16.90
C ALA A 192 9.29 3.56 16.60
N LEU A 193 9.48 3.98 15.35
CA LEU A 193 10.69 4.61 14.86
C LEU A 193 10.47 6.10 14.60
N PRO A 194 11.07 7.01 15.39
CA PRO A 194 11.03 8.43 15.07
C PRO A 194 11.84 8.69 13.81
N VAL A 195 11.21 9.26 12.80
CA VAL A 195 11.86 9.53 11.52
C VAL A 195 13.03 10.53 11.67
N SER A 196 12.95 11.43 12.65
CA SER A 196 14.03 12.36 12.99
C SER A 196 15.34 11.67 13.42
N SER A 197 15.29 10.39 13.78
CA SER A 197 16.50 9.59 14.05
C SER A 197 17.23 9.14 12.78
N VAL A 198 16.60 9.26 11.62
CA VAL A 198 17.14 8.83 10.32
C VAL A 198 17.37 10.01 9.39
N ILE A 199 16.41 10.93 9.30
CA ILE A 199 16.47 12.14 8.47
C ILE A 199 16.18 13.35 9.35
N PHE A 200 16.84 14.45 9.09
CA PHE A 200 16.75 15.65 9.92
C PHE A 200 16.45 16.90 9.10
N GLN A 201 15.53 17.73 9.60
CA GLN A 201 15.11 19.00 9.00
C GLN A 201 14.56 18.89 7.55
N GLU A 202 13.98 17.75 7.20
CA GLU A 202 13.33 17.58 5.91
C GLU A 202 11.83 17.93 6.00
N PRO A 203 11.39 19.03 5.37
CA PRO A 203 10.00 19.47 5.43
C PRO A 203 9.06 18.53 4.64
N VAL A 204 9.63 17.72 3.76
CA VAL A 204 8.89 16.76 2.94
C VAL A 204 9.78 15.58 2.61
N PHE A 205 9.23 14.37 2.72
CA PHE A 205 9.85 13.15 2.21
C PHE A 205 8.78 12.18 1.70
N ALA A 206 9.17 11.29 0.80
CA ALA A 206 8.47 10.06 0.52
C ALA A 206 9.24 8.89 1.15
N LEU A 207 8.52 7.84 1.52
CA LEU A 207 9.09 6.63 2.10
C LEU A 207 8.62 5.41 1.32
N TRP A 208 9.56 4.58 0.88
CA TRP A 208 9.33 3.21 0.47
C TRP A 208 9.76 2.26 1.58
N PHE A 209 8.94 1.26 1.87
CA PHE A 209 9.34 0.15 2.72
C PHE A 209 9.22 -1.17 1.96
N GLU A 210 10.11 -2.09 2.27
CA GLU A 210 10.11 -3.45 1.72
C GLU A 210 10.62 -4.42 2.79
N THR A 211 10.04 -5.63 2.84
CA THR A 211 10.46 -6.69 3.74
C THR A 211 11.07 -7.85 3.00
N SER A 212 12.08 -8.50 3.56
CA SER A 212 12.75 -9.67 2.97
C SER A 212 12.19 -11.02 3.45
N GLY A 213 11.25 -11.02 4.38
CA GLY A 213 10.72 -12.24 4.99
C GLY A 213 9.21 -12.35 4.91
N VAL A 214 8.54 -11.86 5.91
CA VAL A 214 7.08 -11.89 6.05
C VAL A 214 6.47 -10.50 5.90
N PRO A 215 5.18 -10.38 5.53
CA PRO A 215 4.53 -9.08 5.43
C PRO A 215 4.38 -8.45 6.81
N ILE A 216 4.46 -7.13 6.86
CA ILE A 216 4.32 -6.32 8.07
C ILE A 216 3.22 -5.29 7.93
N SER A 217 2.72 -4.81 9.07
CA SER A 217 1.89 -3.61 9.10
C SER A 217 2.77 -2.39 9.35
N VAL A 218 2.58 -1.37 8.50
CA VAL A 218 3.26 -0.07 8.66
C VAL A 218 2.22 1.02 8.67
N ALA A 219 2.33 1.93 9.64
CA ALA A 219 1.56 3.16 9.68
C ALA A 219 2.48 4.34 9.96
N MET A 220 2.10 5.51 9.49
CA MET A 220 2.83 6.75 9.70
C MET A 220 1.99 7.67 10.58
N GLN A 221 2.43 7.87 11.80
CA GLN A 221 1.87 8.87 12.69
C GLN A 221 2.53 10.21 12.46
N GLN A 222 1.75 11.25 12.34
CA GLN A 222 2.24 12.63 12.22
C GLN A 222 1.71 13.49 13.36
N ARG A 223 2.56 14.39 13.83
CA ARG A 223 2.23 15.45 14.77
C ARG A 223 2.73 16.79 14.22
N ALA A 224 1.88 17.81 14.29
CA ALA A 224 2.25 19.16 13.89
C ALA A 224 2.05 20.16 15.03
N THR A 225 3.02 21.08 15.16
CA THR A 225 2.98 22.21 16.09
C THR A 225 3.39 23.50 15.37
N ALA A 226 2.96 24.65 15.88
CA ALA A 226 3.45 25.96 15.48
C ALA A 226 3.96 26.69 16.72
N GLY A 227 5.28 26.67 16.91
CA GLY A 227 5.88 27.06 18.18
C GLY A 227 5.38 26.16 19.32
N LEU A 228 4.74 26.76 20.33
CA LEU A 228 4.16 26.04 21.46
C LEU A 228 2.69 25.62 21.23
N SER A 229 2.10 26.01 20.11
CA SER A 229 0.69 25.67 19.81
C SER A 229 0.60 24.38 19.04
N THR A 230 -0.26 23.46 19.51
CA THR A 230 -0.59 22.22 18.81
C THR A 230 -1.40 22.51 17.55
N ARG A 231 -1.09 21.82 16.44
CA ARG A 231 -1.82 21.91 15.16
C ARG A 231 -2.65 20.69 14.88
N GLY A 232 -2.20 19.53 15.32
CA GLY A 232 -2.94 18.30 15.15
C GLY A 232 -2.07 17.06 15.19
N VAL A 233 -2.77 15.92 15.17
CA VAL A 233 -2.20 14.58 15.00
C VAL A 233 -2.94 13.88 13.88
N ASP A 234 -2.24 12.99 13.19
CA ASP A 234 -2.81 12.18 12.12
C ASP A 234 -2.18 10.80 12.09
N LEU A 235 -2.89 9.81 11.56
CA LEU A 235 -2.43 8.45 11.37
C LEU A 235 -2.72 8.00 9.95
N GLN A 236 -1.68 7.75 9.19
CA GLN A 236 -1.76 7.42 7.78
C GLN A 236 -1.33 5.98 7.55
N LEU A 237 -2.03 5.33 6.64
CA LEU A 237 -1.65 4.04 6.07
C LEU A 237 -0.83 4.24 4.80
N PRO A 238 -0.16 3.20 4.29
CA PRO A 238 0.51 3.25 3.01
C PRO A 238 -0.42 3.75 1.91
N SER A 239 0.10 4.59 1.05
CA SER A 239 -0.63 5.08 -0.13
C SER A 239 -1.03 3.91 -1.04
N PRO A 240 -2.13 4.01 -1.76
CA PRO A 240 -2.46 3.06 -2.82
C PRO A 240 -1.29 2.88 -3.81
N ALA A 241 -1.29 1.76 -4.52
CA ALA A 241 -0.29 1.53 -5.57
C ALA A 241 -0.32 2.68 -6.59
N PRO A 242 0.85 3.05 -7.16
CA PRO A 242 0.91 4.07 -8.20
C PRO A 242 -0.04 3.75 -9.35
N ALA A 243 -0.81 4.73 -9.80
CA ALA A 243 -1.77 4.59 -10.88
C ALA A 243 -1.68 5.79 -11.83
N VAL A 244 -2.06 5.56 -13.09
CA VAL A 244 -2.12 6.61 -14.11
C VAL A 244 -3.23 7.61 -13.79
N ASP A 245 -4.36 7.09 -13.30
CA ASP A 245 -5.51 7.87 -12.87
C ASP A 245 -5.76 7.68 -11.39
N ASN A 246 -5.85 8.78 -10.65
CA ASN A 246 -6.13 8.80 -9.22
C ASN A 246 -7.33 9.71 -8.93
N LEU A 247 -8.24 9.27 -8.09
CA LEU A 247 -9.36 10.06 -7.62
C LEU A 247 -9.24 10.30 -6.11
N ILE A 248 -9.16 11.57 -5.71
CA ILE A 248 -9.17 11.99 -4.32
C ILE A 248 -10.51 12.64 -4.02
N THR A 249 -11.27 12.06 -3.11
CA THR A 249 -12.60 12.56 -2.71
C THR A 249 -12.56 13.18 -1.33
N GLY A 250 -13.59 13.97 -1.00
CA GLY A 250 -13.76 14.52 0.35
C GLY A 250 -12.83 15.67 0.69
N LEU A 251 -12.18 16.30 -0.29
CA LEU A 251 -11.33 17.45 -0.07
C LEU A 251 -12.17 18.65 0.39
N SER A 252 -11.90 19.14 1.61
CA SER A 252 -12.55 20.33 2.15
C SER A 252 -11.57 21.50 2.13
N VAL A 253 -11.92 22.53 1.37
CA VAL A 253 -11.14 23.79 1.32
C VAL A 253 -11.93 24.86 2.05
N ARG A 254 -11.40 25.35 3.18
CA ARG A 254 -12.00 26.42 3.96
C ARG A 254 -11.27 27.73 3.68
N SER A 255 -12.01 28.83 3.58
CA SER A 255 -11.47 30.15 3.22
C SER A 255 -10.72 30.83 4.35
N GLU A 256 -11.05 30.55 5.62
CA GLU A 256 -10.51 31.25 6.79
C GLU A 256 -10.13 30.29 7.92
N GLY A 257 -9.04 30.61 8.63
CA GLY A 257 -8.67 29.99 9.91
C GLY A 257 -8.02 28.62 9.85
N PHE A 258 -7.83 28.02 8.66
CA PHE A 258 -7.23 26.70 8.50
C PHE A 258 -6.08 26.72 7.50
N GLU A 259 -5.13 25.81 7.68
CA GLU A 259 -4.09 25.60 6.68
C GLU A 259 -4.73 25.12 5.38
N LYS A 260 -4.20 25.61 4.26
CA LYS A 260 -4.66 25.20 2.94
C LYS A 260 -4.27 23.74 2.69
N PRO A 261 -5.16 22.91 2.13
CA PRO A 261 -4.78 21.57 1.73
C PRO A 261 -3.66 21.61 0.68
N VAL A 262 -2.72 20.70 0.81
CA VAL A 262 -1.58 20.55 -0.10
C VAL A 262 -1.71 19.19 -0.80
N LEU A 263 -1.68 19.21 -2.13
CA LEU A 263 -1.55 18.01 -2.92
C LEU A 263 -0.06 17.72 -3.14
N ARG A 264 0.39 16.53 -2.77
CA ARG A 264 1.73 16.03 -3.06
C ARG A 264 1.66 14.98 -4.15
N LEU A 265 2.49 15.16 -5.17
CA LEU A 265 2.67 14.20 -6.25
C LEU A 265 4.10 13.66 -6.19
N PHE A 266 4.23 12.39 -6.40
CA PHE A 266 5.53 11.73 -6.44
C PHE A 266 5.63 10.88 -7.71
N ASN A 267 6.69 11.11 -8.50
CA ASN A 267 7.00 10.30 -9.67
C ASN A 267 8.03 9.23 -9.28
N PHE A 268 7.64 7.96 -9.37
CA PHE A 268 8.49 6.81 -9.04
C PHE A 268 9.42 6.40 -10.20
N GLY A 269 9.21 6.97 -11.39
CA GLY A 269 10.00 6.67 -12.58
C GLY A 269 11.22 7.57 -12.70
N ASP A 270 12.22 7.10 -13.45
CA ASP A 270 13.45 7.86 -13.75
C ASP A 270 13.23 8.96 -14.80
N ALA A 271 12.12 8.91 -15.53
CA ALA A 271 11.78 9.89 -16.56
C ALA A 271 10.82 10.95 -16.04
N ALA A 272 11.00 12.18 -16.49
CA ALA A 272 10.03 13.25 -16.23
C ALA A 272 8.67 12.87 -16.83
N THR A 273 7.59 13.15 -16.08
CA THR A 273 6.22 12.91 -16.52
C THR A 273 5.36 14.15 -16.30
N GLU A 274 4.31 14.27 -17.08
CA GLU A 274 3.31 15.34 -16.95
C GLU A 274 2.12 14.81 -16.16
N ALA A 275 1.66 15.57 -15.16
CA ALA A 275 0.47 15.27 -14.40
C ALA A 275 -0.59 16.34 -14.64
N VAL A 276 -1.79 15.91 -15.05
CA VAL A 276 -2.96 16.79 -15.18
C VAL A 276 -3.81 16.66 -13.92
N ILE A 277 -4.02 17.78 -13.23
CA ILE A 277 -4.82 17.83 -12.00
C ILE A 277 -6.15 18.50 -12.32
N THR A 278 -7.25 17.79 -12.11
CA THR A 278 -8.59 18.33 -12.28
C THR A 278 -9.27 18.43 -10.93
N ALA A 279 -9.54 19.63 -10.46
CA ALA A 279 -10.34 19.86 -9.26
C ALA A 279 -11.80 20.11 -9.64
N VAL A 280 -12.70 19.31 -9.10
CA VAL A 280 -14.15 19.41 -9.34
C VAL A 280 -14.83 19.87 -8.06
N ALA A 281 -15.53 20.99 -8.13
CA ALA A 281 -16.42 21.48 -7.08
C ALA A 281 -17.86 21.51 -7.62
N SER A 282 -18.83 21.69 -6.75
CA SER A 282 -20.27 21.65 -7.11
C SER A 282 -20.65 22.56 -8.29
N ASN A 283 -19.93 23.66 -8.48
CA ASN A 283 -20.26 24.66 -9.52
C ASN A 283 -19.08 24.99 -10.46
N ASN A 284 -17.91 24.40 -10.28
CA ASN A 284 -16.72 24.74 -11.08
C ASN A 284 -15.81 23.54 -11.29
N VAL A 285 -15.15 23.50 -12.44
CA VAL A 285 -14.06 22.58 -12.75
C VAL A 285 -12.82 23.40 -13.03
N LEU A 286 -11.74 23.13 -12.29
CA LEU A 286 -10.42 23.74 -12.48
C LEU A 286 -9.45 22.66 -12.97
N VAL A 287 -8.79 22.90 -14.08
CA VAL A 287 -7.75 22.02 -14.64
C VAL A 287 -6.40 22.70 -14.49
N LEU A 288 -5.46 22.03 -13.82
CA LEU A 288 -4.06 22.46 -13.67
C LEU A 288 -3.17 21.47 -14.44
N ARG A 289 -2.21 21.98 -15.18
CA ARG A 289 -1.23 21.18 -15.94
C ARG A 289 0.16 21.52 -15.48
#